data_3b3cff3d1d4ebf5f951283bea3ba60c1
#
_entry.id   3b3cff3d1d4ebf5f951283bea3ba60c1
#
_cell.length_a   1.000
_cell.length_b   1.000
_cell.length_c   1.000
_cell.angle_alpha   90.00
_cell.angle_beta   90.00
_cell.angle_gamma   90.00
#
_symmetry.space_group_name_H-M   'P 1'
#
loop_
_entity.id
_entity.type
_entity.pdbx_description
1 polymer ?
#
loop_
_entity_poly.entity_id
_entity_poly.type
_entity_poly.pdbx_seq_one_letter_code
_entity_poly.pdbx_strand_id
1 'polypeptide(L)'
;MVRIEFDPDKDAINRRKHGLSLAQAARLDIETAFVVPDKRRAYGEARLQAYGMIGGRLHVLAFTMRGEVLRAISLRKANPREVKRYG
;
A
#
# COMPACT_ATOMS: atom_id res chain seq x y z
N MET A 1 -1.91 13.90 10.17
CA MET A 1 -1.51 13.58 8.79
C MET A 1 -0.32 12.66 8.82
N VAL A 2 -0.38 11.54 8.10
CA VAL A 2 0.71 10.57 8.06
C VAL A 2 1.74 11.00 7.03
N ARG A 3 3.00 11.02 7.43
CA ARG A 3 4.11 11.28 6.53
C ARG A 3 4.44 10.00 5.77
N ILE A 4 4.61 10.10 4.45
CA ILE A 4 4.88 8.95 3.59
C ILE A 4 6.28 9.05 3.00
N GLU A 5 7.03 7.96 3.08
CA GLU A 5 8.33 7.84 2.44
C GLU A 5 8.43 6.51 1.72
N PHE A 6 9.39 6.38 0.82
CA PHE A 6 9.66 5.13 0.11
C PHE A 6 11.07 5.13 -0.46
N ASP A 7 11.57 3.93 -0.73
CA ASP A 7 12.87 3.72 -1.36
C ASP A 7 12.73 3.95 -2.87
N PRO A 8 13.57 4.80 -3.49
CA PRO A 8 13.51 5.03 -4.95
C PRO A 8 13.66 3.77 -5.78
N ASP A 9 14.44 2.79 -5.33
CA ASP A 9 14.60 1.52 -6.06
C ASP A 9 13.31 0.72 -6.04
N LYS A 10 12.61 0.70 -4.91
CA LYS A 10 11.30 0.05 -4.80
C LYS A 10 10.26 0.77 -5.63
N ASP A 11 10.33 2.10 -5.72
CA ASP A 11 9.45 2.87 -6.56
C ASP A 11 9.62 2.51 -8.04
N ALA A 12 10.87 2.40 -8.50
CA ALA A 12 11.15 2.01 -9.88
C ALA A 12 10.60 0.61 -10.20
N ILE A 13 10.77 -0.33 -9.27
CA ILE A 13 10.24 -1.69 -9.42
C ILE A 13 8.72 -1.66 -9.46
N ASN A 14 8.09 -0.88 -8.58
CA ASN A 14 6.63 -0.79 -8.52
C ASN A 14 6.03 -0.20 -9.80
N ARG A 15 6.65 0.84 -10.34
CA ARG A 15 6.24 1.42 -11.63
C ARG A 15 6.31 0.40 -12.75
N ARG A 16 7.37 -0.39 -12.79
CA ARG A 16 7.56 -1.41 -13.82
C ARG A 16 6.54 -2.54 -13.70
N LYS A 17 6.27 -3.00 -12.47
CA LYS A 17 5.34 -4.11 -12.23
C LYS A 17 3.88 -3.71 -12.34
N HIS A 18 3.53 -2.55 -11.81
CA HIS A 18 2.13 -2.17 -11.58
C HIS A 18 1.73 -0.86 -12.27
N GLY A 19 2.66 -0.16 -12.90
CA GLY A 19 2.38 1.11 -13.56
C GLY A 19 2.08 2.26 -12.60
N LEU A 20 2.42 2.11 -11.32
CA LEU A 20 2.11 3.09 -10.29
C LEU A 20 3.37 3.50 -9.55
N SER A 21 3.52 4.81 -9.31
CA SER A 21 4.54 5.32 -8.40
C SER A 21 4.09 5.10 -6.95
N LEU A 22 5.02 4.78 -6.06
CA LEU A 22 4.73 4.68 -4.63
C LEU A 22 4.28 6.02 -4.04
N ALA A 23 4.60 7.14 -4.72
CA ALA A 23 4.10 8.45 -4.33
C ALA A 23 2.57 8.52 -4.35
N GLN A 24 1.91 7.68 -5.15
CA GLN A 24 0.46 7.61 -5.19
C GLN A 24 -0.16 7.11 -3.88
N ALA A 25 0.63 6.51 -3.00
CA ALA A 25 0.16 6.08 -1.68
C ALA A 25 -0.43 7.26 -0.88
N ALA A 26 0.07 8.47 -1.12
CA ALA A 26 -0.45 9.68 -0.45
C ALA A 26 -1.92 9.95 -0.80
N ARG A 27 -2.41 9.41 -1.91
CA ARG A 27 -3.79 9.60 -2.36
C ARG A 27 -4.75 8.53 -1.82
N LEU A 28 -4.22 7.48 -1.22
CA LEU A 28 -5.06 6.41 -0.68
C LEU A 28 -5.75 6.90 0.59
N ASP A 29 -7.07 6.70 0.66
CA ASP A 29 -7.86 7.08 1.83
C ASP A 29 -7.61 6.06 2.95
N ILE A 30 -6.64 6.34 3.80
CA ILE A 30 -6.24 5.43 4.87
C ILE A 30 -7.29 5.35 5.98
N GLU A 31 -8.10 6.41 6.15
CA GLU A 31 -9.10 6.44 7.22
C GLU A 31 -10.22 5.43 7.00
N THR A 32 -10.58 5.19 5.74
CA THR A 32 -11.62 4.22 5.40
C THR A 32 -11.06 2.88 4.92
N ALA A 33 -9.73 2.76 4.84
CA ALA A 33 -9.10 1.54 4.35
C ALA A 33 -9.21 0.39 5.34
N PHE A 34 -9.29 -0.83 4.82
CA PHE A 34 -9.12 -2.03 5.62
C PHE A 34 -7.64 -2.32 5.77
N VAL A 35 -7.14 -2.31 6.99
CA VAL A 35 -5.73 -2.58 7.27
C VAL A 35 -5.60 -3.93 7.94
N VAL A 36 -4.82 -4.82 7.34
CA VAL A 36 -4.59 -6.17 7.84
C VAL A 36 -3.10 -6.47 7.90
N PRO A 37 -2.66 -7.33 8.84
CA PRO A 37 -1.26 -7.75 8.85
C PRO A 37 -0.90 -8.53 7.60
N ASP A 38 0.31 -8.27 7.08
CA ASP A 38 0.84 -9.05 5.96
C ASP A 38 1.70 -10.18 6.53
N LYS A 39 1.15 -11.39 6.55
CA LYS A 39 1.80 -12.56 7.14
C LYS A 39 2.28 -13.56 6.09
N ARG A 40 2.41 -13.12 4.84
CA ARG A 40 2.82 -14.04 3.75
C ARG A 40 4.22 -14.62 3.95
N ARG A 41 5.08 -13.92 4.68
CA ARG A 41 6.42 -14.39 5.05
C ARG A 41 6.92 -13.62 6.27
N ALA A 42 8.02 -14.11 6.85
CA ALA A 42 8.70 -13.40 7.93
C ALA A 42 9.57 -12.30 7.35
N TYR A 43 9.26 -11.05 7.67
CA TYR A 43 9.96 -9.88 7.12
C TYR A 43 10.97 -9.27 8.10
N GLY A 44 11.04 -9.76 9.33
CA GLY A 44 11.87 -9.15 10.36
C GLY A 44 11.28 -7.90 10.98
N GLU A 45 10.21 -7.35 10.39
CA GLU A 45 9.44 -6.24 10.95
C GLU A 45 7.97 -6.42 10.56
N ALA A 46 7.09 -5.73 11.27
CA ALA A 46 5.65 -5.84 10.99
C ALA A 46 5.33 -5.14 9.67
N ARG A 47 4.77 -5.89 8.73
CA ARG A 47 4.21 -5.35 7.49
C ARG A 47 2.71 -5.40 7.52
N LEU A 48 2.10 -4.38 6.91
CA LEU A 48 0.67 -4.22 6.84
C LEU A 48 0.23 -4.07 5.40
N GLN A 49 -1.02 -4.44 5.13
CA GLN A 49 -1.67 -4.17 3.85
C GLN A 49 -2.89 -3.31 4.11
N ALA A 50 -3.01 -2.21 3.36
CA ALA A 50 -4.19 -1.36 3.39
C ALA A 50 -4.95 -1.53 2.08
N TYR A 51 -6.23 -1.89 2.19
CA TYR A 51 -7.15 -1.96 1.06
C TYR A 51 -7.98 -0.70 1.08
N GLY A 52 -7.67 0.24 0.19
CA GLY A 52 -8.29 1.55 0.20
C GLY A 52 -8.45 2.13 -1.20
N MET A 53 -9.25 3.20 -1.27
CA MET A 53 -9.62 3.81 -2.55
C MET A 53 -8.62 4.87 -2.96
N ILE A 54 -8.29 4.88 -4.26
CA ILE A 54 -7.62 5.98 -4.93
C ILE A 54 -8.44 6.25 -6.19
N GLY A 55 -9.01 7.44 -6.29
CA GLY A 55 -9.76 7.84 -7.46
C GLY A 55 -10.90 6.90 -7.83
N GLY A 56 -11.62 6.40 -6.85
CA GLY A 56 -12.77 5.52 -7.09
C GLY A 56 -12.41 4.07 -7.40
N ARG A 57 -11.13 3.70 -7.28
CA ARG A 57 -10.67 2.34 -7.53
C ARG A 57 -9.97 1.78 -6.30
N LEU A 58 -10.30 0.53 -5.93
CA LEU A 58 -9.64 -0.13 -4.81
C LEU A 58 -8.18 -0.46 -5.15
N HIS A 59 -7.30 -0.11 -4.23
CA HIS A 59 -5.87 -0.37 -4.33
C HIS A 59 -5.39 -1.09 -3.09
N VAL A 60 -4.25 -1.77 -3.21
CA VAL A 60 -3.60 -2.46 -2.10
C VAL A 60 -2.23 -1.85 -1.89
N LEU A 61 -2.03 -1.28 -0.70
CA LEU A 61 -0.75 -0.69 -0.29
C LEU A 61 -0.10 -1.60 0.75
N ALA A 62 1.08 -2.11 0.43
CA ALA A 62 1.91 -2.79 1.43
C ALA A 62 2.84 -1.75 2.04
N PHE A 63 2.90 -1.71 3.36
CA PHE A 63 3.67 -0.70 4.06
C PHE A 63 4.11 -1.17 5.44
N THR A 64 5.01 -0.42 6.03
CA THR A 64 5.38 -0.57 7.43
C THR A 64 5.36 0.80 8.09
N MET A 65 5.15 0.84 9.39
CA MET A 65 5.19 2.10 10.14
C MET A 65 6.51 2.21 10.89
N ARG A 66 7.10 3.39 10.83
CA ARG A 66 8.28 3.76 11.62
C ARG A 66 7.94 5.02 12.39
N GLY A 67 7.46 4.84 13.62
CA GLY A 67 6.87 5.95 14.37
C GLY A 67 5.65 6.47 13.62
N GLU A 68 5.63 7.76 13.30
CA GLU A 68 4.53 8.38 12.56
C GLU A 68 4.73 8.37 11.04
N VAL A 69 5.81 7.73 10.56
CA VAL A 69 6.11 7.68 9.13
C VAL A 69 5.62 6.36 8.56
N LEU A 70 4.77 6.46 7.52
CA LEU A 70 4.34 5.32 6.74
C LEU A 70 5.36 5.09 5.62
N ARG A 71 6.02 3.93 5.65
CA ARG A 71 6.97 3.57 4.61
C ARG A 71 6.29 2.67 3.58
N ALA A 72 6.03 3.20 2.40
CA ALA A 72 5.37 2.46 1.32
C ALA A 72 6.35 1.47 0.70
N ILE A 73 5.88 0.23 0.51
CA ILE A 73 6.69 -0.87 -0.02
C ILE A 73 6.22 -1.26 -1.42
N SER A 74 4.90 -1.40 -1.60
CA SER A 74 4.33 -1.69 -2.91
C SER A 74 2.91 -1.15 -2.99
N LEU A 75 2.49 -0.79 -4.20
CA LEU A 75 1.15 -0.27 -4.44
C LEU A 75 0.65 -0.85 -5.76
N ARG A 76 -0.53 -1.43 -5.75
CA ARG A 76 -1.16 -1.99 -6.94
C ARG A 76 -2.66 -1.84 -6.89
N LYS A 77 -3.29 -1.96 -8.04
CA LYS A 77 -4.75 -2.06 -8.10
C LYS A 77 -5.18 -3.41 -7.52
N ALA A 78 -6.30 -3.42 -6.82
CA ALA A 78 -6.87 -4.65 -6.29
C ALA A 78 -7.39 -5.54 -7.44
N ASN A 79 -7.27 -6.85 -7.25
CA ASN A 79 -7.85 -7.81 -8.19
C ASN A 79 -9.35 -7.98 -7.92
N PRO A 80 -10.12 -8.66 -8.83
CA PRO A 80 -11.56 -8.81 -8.64
C PRO A 80 -11.96 -9.50 -7.33
N ARG A 81 -11.17 -10.45 -6.87
CA ARG A 81 -11.43 -11.14 -5.60
C ARG A 81 -11.32 -10.18 -4.42
N GLU A 82 -10.31 -9.33 -4.44
CA GLU A 82 -10.08 -8.33 -3.39
C GLU A 82 -11.17 -7.26 -3.42
N VAL A 83 -11.58 -6.82 -4.61
CA VAL A 83 -12.67 -5.87 -4.74
C VAL A 83 -13.95 -6.43 -4.15
N LYS A 84 -14.23 -7.71 -4.39
CA LYS A 84 -15.41 -8.38 -3.84
C LYS A 84 -15.37 -8.47 -2.33
N ARG A 85 -14.18 -8.66 -1.74
CA ARG A 85 -14.00 -8.83 -0.30
C ARG A 85 -13.94 -7.52 0.46
N TYR A 86 -13.29 -6.49 -0.09
CA TYR A 86 -12.98 -5.24 0.61
C TYR A 86 -13.55 -4.00 -0.06
N GLY A 87 -14.06 -4.10 -1.26
CA GLY A 87 -14.59 -2.98 -2.01
C GLY A 87 -16.01 -2.60 -1.72
#